data_99ab332bb683128c933be1ee8e3a84fe
#
_entry.id   99ab332bb683128c933be1ee8e3a84fe
#
_cell.length_a   1.000
_cell.length_b   1.000
_cell.length_c   1.000
_cell.angle_alpha   90.00
_cell.angle_beta   90.00
_cell.angle_gamma   90.00
#
_symmetry.space_group_name_H-M   'P 1'
#
loop_
_entity.id
_entity.type
_entity.pdbx_description
1 polymer ?
#
loop_
_entity_poly.entity_id
_entity_poly.type
_entity_poly.pdbx_seq_one_letter_code
_entity_poly.pdbx_strand_id
1 'polypeptide(L)'
;MFSDLFTKSCESHLVLFVHVVCIRNLLMIVSVGIEITFNTAPVEAQFKPQQSSYFTEGIVTRCPLELKMKKNRKTDFWHGKIKYEDYEEEIEDPADVEQMIRKAQNEIAGAGMGISDKLISLEVTSSNVPDLTLIDLPGITRVAVKDQPENIGEQSKRLIKKFITKQETINLVVVPCNVDIATTEALKMALEVDPNGERTFGVLTKPDLVDKGSEETVLSVINNEIIYLNKGYMIVRCRGQQEIKDHVSLNETVKKERDFFEDHPHFSTLYDKRKATIPNLAEKLTLELVLHIERCLPQLEEQILMKLAEIQAEVDRYGSGPPTEPEQRIYFMTDKITAFTQDAINLTTGEEVKSMSYINIFSGLRKQFSLWKNDLDSVGETFNKRIEKEMQAYEEKYRGRELPSFLNYKTFEVIVKGPIKQLEEPAIVRLKEISDLVKKEFIQLAQSNFPGFPNLYKIAKTKIENIKQVKESETESMLRTQFKMEMMIYTQDSMYKNNLHMLKIMEEEEERQKFGVACPPSQRLYDHSDSEGTLEELTRHLKSYYCIVTKRLADQVPMVIRYMMLQESAAQLQREMIQLIQDRHNIDELLKEDHDIASKRNNLHSRQKRLTEALKYLAKF
;
A
#
# COMPACT_ATOMS: atom_id res chain seq x y z
N MET A 1 -5.46 -34.37 -2.35
CA MET A 1 -6.32 -33.26 -2.83
C MET A 1 -6.13 -31.95 -2.05
N PHE A 2 -5.95 -32.01 -0.71
CA PHE A 2 -5.61 -30.82 0.11
C PHE A 2 -4.19 -30.29 -0.12
N SER A 3 -3.23 -31.20 -0.26
CA SER A 3 -1.82 -30.87 -0.42
C SER A 3 -1.53 -30.12 -1.74
N ASP A 4 -2.18 -30.46 -2.84
CA ASP A 4 -1.84 -29.91 -4.18
C ASP A 4 -2.39 -28.50 -4.44
N LEU A 5 -3.47 -28.12 -3.76
CA LEU A 5 -4.08 -26.78 -3.90
C LEU A 5 -3.44 -25.74 -2.98
N PHE A 6 -3.00 -26.18 -1.81
CA PHE A 6 -2.28 -25.30 -0.88
C PHE A 6 -0.81 -25.08 -1.25
N THR A 7 -0.15 -26.05 -1.90
CA THR A 7 1.25 -25.92 -2.29
C THR A 7 1.50 -24.95 -3.44
N LYS A 8 0.50 -24.64 -4.26
CA LYS A 8 0.64 -23.69 -5.39
C LYS A 8 0.06 -22.30 -5.13
N SER A 9 -0.69 -22.10 -4.05
CA SER A 9 -1.57 -20.93 -3.94
C SER A 9 -1.44 -20.06 -2.69
N CYS A 10 -0.86 -20.55 -1.61
CA CYS A 10 -0.66 -19.76 -0.40
C CYS A 10 0.75 -19.97 0.15
N GLU A 11 1.51 -18.90 0.32
CA GLU A 11 2.74 -18.89 1.12
C GLU A 11 2.47 -19.12 2.63
N SER A 12 1.21 -19.27 3.02
CA SER A 12 0.76 -19.73 4.33
C SER A 12 0.21 -21.15 4.17
N HIS A 13 1.10 -22.13 4.17
CA HIS A 13 0.71 -23.53 4.19
C HIS A 13 0.15 -23.90 5.57
N LEU A 14 -1.05 -24.47 5.59
CA LEU A 14 -1.51 -25.28 6.72
C LEU A 14 -0.76 -26.61 6.66
N VAL A 15 0.53 -26.56 6.93
CA VAL A 15 1.38 -27.74 7.04
C VAL A 15 1.51 -28.00 8.53
N LEU A 16 1.07 -29.15 8.96
CA LEU A 16 1.30 -29.57 10.31
C LEU A 16 2.78 -29.88 10.49
N PHE A 17 3.46 -29.00 11.18
CA PHE A 17 4.87 -29.19 11.50
C PHE A 17 4.96 -30.01 12.80
N VAL A 18 5.32 -31.28 12.67
CA VAL A 18 5.75 -32.07 13.82
C VAL A 18 7.24 -31.87 13.93
N HIS A 19 7.67 -31.02 14.87
CA HIS A 19 9.08 -30.78 15.11
C HIS A 19 9.68 -31.85 15.99
N VAL A 20 10.61 -32.59 15.43
CA VAL A 20 11.39 -33.56 16.16
C VAL A 20 12.77 -32.98 16.42
N VAL A 21 13.03 -32.66 17.65
CA VAL A 21 14.35 -32.25 18.10
C VAL A 21 15.11 -33.45 18.58
N CYS A 22 15.43 -34.38 17.72
CA CYS A 22 16.58 -35.29 17.82
C CYS A 22 16.57 -36.32 16.67
N ILE A 23 17.50 -36.20 15.81
CA ILE A 23 17.63 -36.71 14.44
C ILE A 23 17.77 -38.24 14.32
N ARG A 24 18.36 -38.90 15.30
CA ARG A 24 18.58 -40.35 15.23
C ARG A 24 17.27 -41.17 15.27
N ASN A 25 16.21 -40.57 15.81
CA ASN A 25 14.97 -41.32 16.08
C ASN A 25 13.86 -41.02 15.10
N LEU A 26 13.90 -39.89 14.39
CA LEU A 26 12.88 -39.59 13.39
C LEU A 26 13.08 -40.32 12.08
N LEU A 27 14.35 -40.48 11.64
CA LEU A 27 14.64 -41.39 10.52
C LEU A 27 14.12 -42.79 10.83
N MET A 28 13.94 -43.15 12.11
CA MET A 28 13.33 -44.41 12.48
C MET A 28 11.80 -44.37 12.48
N ILE A 29 11.15 -43.28 12.87
CA ILE A 29 9.70 -43.09 12.71
C ILE A 29 9.39 -42.94 11.21
N VAL A 30 10.25 -42.26 10.46
CA VAL A 30 10.19 -42.11 9.00
C VAL A 30 10.56 -43.43 8.30
N SER A 31 11.53 -44.19 8.78
CA SER A 31 11.82 -45.56 8.32
C SER A 31 10.66 -46.48 8.55
N VAL A 32 9.92 -46.32 9.67
CA VAL A 32 8.66 -47.03 9.91
C VAL A 32 7.64 -46.72 8.82
N GLY A 33 7.48 -45.44 8.44
CA GLY A 33 6.60 -45.05 7.31
C GLY A 33 7.10 -45.58 5.96
N ILE A 34 8.40 -45.61 5.72
CA ILE A 34 9.00 -46.10 4.50
C ILE A 34 9.11 -47.65 4.46
N GLU A 35 9.45 -48.28 5.58
CA GLU A 35 9.57 -49.76 5.63
C GLU A 35 8.23 -50.49 5.80
N ILE A 36 7.17 -49.87 6.29
CA ILE A 36 5.81 -50.44 6.22
C ILE A 36 5.41 -50.73 4.76
N THR A 37 6.02 -50.07 3.78
CA THR A 37 5.75 -50.25 2.38
C THR A 37 6.51 -51.42 1.71
N PHE A 38 7.58 -51.94 2.36
CA PHE A 38 8.46 -52.95 1.74
C PHE A 38 8.02 -54.42 1.91
N ASN A 39 7.11 -54.70 2.82
CA ASN A 39 6.89 -56.09 3.25
C ASN A 39 5.70 -56.81 2.60
N THR A 40 5.18 -56.37 1.46
CA THR A 40 4.07 -57.04 0.78
C THR A 40 4.44 -57.73 -0.54
N ALA A 41 5.72 -57.82 -0.90
CA ALA A 41 6.13 -58.63 -2.05
C ALA A 41 7.18 -59.67 -1.66
N PRO A 42 6.97 -60.98 -1.95
CA PRO A 42 8.01 -61.98 -1.80
C PRO A 42 8.97 -61.82 -2.98
N VAL A 43 10.03 -61.07 -2.82
CA VAL A 43 11.15 -61.07 -3.78
C VAL A 43 12.41 -61.47 -3.03
N GLU A 44 12.76 -62.74 -3.18
CA GLU A 44 14.14 -63.21 -3.02
C GLU A 44 15.01 -62.48 -4.05
N ALA A 45 15.56 -61.32 -3.68
CA ALA A 45 16.63 -60.68 -4.43
C ALA A 45 17.91 -60.78 -3.59
N GLN A 46 18.84 -61.56 -4.08
CA GLN A 46 20.19 -61.64 -3.58
C GLN A 46 20.86 -60.27 -3.52
N PHE A 47 20.90 -59.64 -2.37
CA PHE A 47 21.68 -58.44 -2.14
C PHE A 47 23.17 -58.79 -1.97
N LYS A 48 24.02 -58.36 -2.90
CA LYS A 48 25.47 -58.25 -2.67
C LYS A 48 25.73 -57.11 -1.68
N PRO A 49 26.51 -57.30 -0.64
CA PRO A 49 26.83 -56.25 0.32
C PRO A 49 27.80 -55.26 -0.34
N GLN A 50 27.29 -54.11 -0.76
CA GLN A 50 28.15 -52.94 -0.95
C GLN A 50 28.42 -52.30 0.39
N GLN A 51 29.70 -52.13 0.68
CA GLN A 51 30.25 -51.53 1.91
C GLN A 51 29.56 -50.20 2.25
N SER A 52 28.74 -50.23 3.28
CA SER A 52 28.25 -48.99 3.91
C SER A 52 29.40 -48.38 4.71
N SER A 53 30.05 -47.40 4.14
CA SER A 53 31.05 -46.60 4.76
C SER A 53 30.44 -45.63 5.78
N TYR A 54 30.81 -45.78 7.04
CA TYR A 54 30.93 -44.79 8.10
C TYR A 54 29.74 -43.88 8.36
N PHE A 55 29.00 -44.18 9.43
CA PHE A 55 28.27 -43.18 10.17
C PHE A 55 29.27 -42.17 10.76
N THR A 56 29.41 -41.03 10.12
CA THR A 56 30.20 -39.92 10.65
C THR A 56 29.56 -39.38 11.91
N GLU A 57 30.32 -39.21 12.98
CA GLU A 57 29.94 -38.44 14.16
C GLU A 57 29.68 -37.00 13.69
N GLY A 58 28.43 -36.50 13.84
CA GLY A 58 28.10 -35.15 13.44
C GLY A 58 26.62 -34.90 13.31
N ILE A 59 26.26 -33.70 12.85
CA ILE A 59 24.87 -33.32 12.55
C ILE A 59 24.42 -34.09 11.31
N VAL A 60 23.42 -34.95 11.45
CA VAL A 60 22.89 -35.78 10.33
C VAL A 60 21.91 -34.98 9.47
N THR A 61 20.98 -34.23 10.07
CA THR A 61 20.07 -33.35 9.36
C THR A 61 20.64 -31.93 9.36
N ARG A 62 21.03 -31.45 8.17
CA ARG A 62 21.65 -30.14 7.95
C ARG A 62 20.72 -29.10 7.36
N CYS A 63 19.58 -29.55 6.82
CA CYS A 63 18.52 -28.71 6.28
C CYS A 63 17.18 -29.18 6.85
N PRO A 64 16.17 -28.31 6.98
CA PRO A 64 14.82 -28.75 7.28
C PRO A 64 14.35 -29.75 6.22
N LEU A 65 13.88 -30.92 6.66
CA LEU A 65 13.36 -31.97 5.80
C LEU A 65 11.86 -32.12 6.06
N GLU A 66 11.06 -31.76 5.06
CA GLU A 66 9.61 -31.95 5.07
C GLU A 66 9.29 -33.29 4.42
N LEU A 67 8.73 -34.20 5.20
CA LEU A 67 8.22 -35.48 4.72
C LEU A 67 6.69 -35.41 4.62
N LYS A 68 6.16 -35.45 3.40
CA LYS A 68 4.72 -35.50 3.10
C LYS A 68 4.33 -36.92 2.79
N MET A 69 3.61 -37.56 3.69
CA MET A 69 3.06 -38.90 3.49
C MET A 69 1.61 -38.80 3.05
N LYS A 70 1.26 -39.47 1.95
CA LYS A 70 -0.10 -39.53 1.39
C LYS A 70 -0.55 -40.97 1.27
N LYS A 71 -1.69 -41.29 1.86
CA LYS A 71 -2.29 -42.61 1.78
C LYS A 71 -2.98 -42.82 0.43
N ASN A 72 -2.49 -43.76 -0.37
CA ASN A 72 -3.17 -44.20 -1.61
C ASN A 72 -4.12 -45.35 -1.30
N ARG A 73 -5.43 -45.12 -1.40
CA ARG A 73 -6.46 -46.12 -1.14
C ARG A 73 -6.78 -47.01 -2.35
N LYS A 74 -6.19 -46.71 -3.55
CA LYS A 74 -6.58 -47.35 -4.81
C LYS A 74 -5.54 -48.31 -5.35
N THR A 75 -4.28 -48.15 -5.03
CA THR A 75 -3.18 -48.97 -5.53
C THR A 75 -2.14 -49.21 -4.46
N ASP A 76 -1.57 -50.41 -4.42
CA ASP A 76 -0.46 -50.80 -3.54
C ASP A 76 0.91 -50.37 -4.07
N PHE A 77 0.93 -49.33 -4.86
CA PHE A 77 2.15 -48.82 -5.46
C PHE A 77 2.78 -47.74 -4.56
N TRP A 78 4.08 -47.89 -4.31
CA TRP A 78 4.89 -46.88 -3.62
C TRP A 78 5.44 -45.88 -4.67
N HIS A 79 5.39 -44.61 -4.38
CA HIS A 79 5.93 -43.53 -5.20
C HIS A 79 6.51 -42.44 -4.32
N GLY A 80 7.77 -42.06 -4.61
CA GLY A 80 8.48 -41.00 -3.93
C GLY A 80 8.79 -39.85 -4.87
N LYS A 81 8.86 -38.64 -4.32
CA LYS A 81 9.23 -37.42 -5.05
C LYS A 81 10.01 -36.50 -4.14
N ILE A 82 11.22 -36.13 -4.52
CA ILE A 82 12.05 -35.17 -3.80
C ILE A 82 12.09 -33.83 -4.55
N LYS A 83 11.97 -32.74 -3.79
CA LYS A 83 12.06 -31.38 -4.31
C LYS A 83 12.88 -30.48 -3.39
N TYR A 84 13.81 -29.73 -3.95
CA TYR A 84 14.59 -28.69 -3.28
C TYR A 84 14.99 -27.61 -4.28
N GLU A 85 14.88 -26.37 -3.89
CA GLU A 85 15.07 -25.21 -4.78
C GLU A 85 14.26 -25.35 -6.09
N ASP A 86 14.95 -25.34 -7.25
CA ASP A 86 14.34 -25.54 -8.57
C ASP A 86 14.48 -26.99 -9.07
N TYR A 87 15.04 -27.87 -8.25
CA TYR A 87 15.27 -29.28 -8.58
C TYR A 87 14.11 -30.15 -8.08
N GLU A 88 13.62 -31.04 -8.95
CA GLU A 88 12.54 -31.99 -8.67
C GLU A 88 12.83 -33.32 -9.34
N GLU A 89 12.79 -34.42 -8.58
CA GLU A 89 13.09 -35.76 -9.07
C GLU A 89 12.12 -36.79 -8.49
N GLU A 90 11.67 -37.73 -9.29
CA GLU A 90 10.83 -38.86 -8.86
C GLU A 90 11.72 -40.00 -8.38
N ILE A 91 11.28 -40.70 -7.33
CA ILE A 91 12.00 -41.84 -6.72
C ILE A 91 11.10 -43.07 -6.90
N GLU A 92 11.61 -44.06 -7.62
CA GLU A 92 10.88 -45.30 -7.89
C GLU A 92 11.17 -46.37 -6.85
N ASP A 93 12.41 -46.40 -6.34
CA ASP A 93 12.85 -47.34 -5.30
C ASP A 93 13.01 -46.62 -3.95
N PRO A 94 12.28 -47.04 -2.92
CA PRO A 94 12.48 -46.53 -1.58
C PRO A 94 13.90 -46.63 -1.01
N ALA A 95 14.73 -47.59 -1.52
CA ALA A 95 16.12 -47.72 -1.10
C ALA A 95 16.98 -46.50 -1.49
N ASP A 96 16.59 -45.76 -2.53
CA ASP A 96 17.31 -44.59 -3.03
C ASP A 96 17.02 -43.31 -2.21
N VAL A 97 15.96 -43.29 -1.37
CA VAL A 97 15.53 -42.12 -0.60
C VAL A 97 16.66 -41.54 0.26
N GLU A 98 17.41 -42.39 0.97
CA GLU A 98 18.51 -41.93 1.81
C GLU A 98 19.62 -41.25 1.00
N GLN A 99 19.99 -41.81 -0.13
CA GLN A 99 21.00 -41.25 -1.02
C GLN A 99 20.55 -39.91 -1.61
N MET A 100 19.29 -39.80 -1.99
CA MET A 100 18.71 -38.57 -2.53
C MET A 100 18.63 -37.45 -1.49
N ILE A 101 18.23 -37.77 -0.26
CA ILE A 101 18.24 -36.79 0.85
C ILE A 101 19.68 -36.31 1.12
N ARG A 102 20.66 -37.19 1.16
CA ARG A 102 22.07 -36.82 1.36
C ARG A 102 22.59 -35.96 0.21
N LYS A 103 22.26 -36.28 -1.02
CA LYS A 103 22.59 -35.48 -2.21
C LYS A 103 22.01 -34.07 -2.07
N ALA A 104 20.72 -33.95 -1.79
CA ALA A 104 20.04 -32.67 -1.59
C ALA A 104 20.66 -31.84 -0.45
N GLN A 105 20.98 -32.45 0.69
CA GLN A 105 21.64 -31.76 1.80
C GLN A 105 23.05 -31.27 1.44
N ASN A 106 23.82 -32.04 0.65
CA ASN A 106 25.13 -31.64 0.17
C ASN A 106 25.08 -30.50 -0.84
N GLU A 107 24.10 -30.47 -1.69
CA GLU A 107 23.90 -29.39 -2.64
C GLU A 107 23.46 -28.09 -1.97
N ILE A 108 22.56 -28.17 -1.00
CA ILE A 108 21.97 -26.99 -0.31
C ILE A 108 22.88 -26.44 0.79
N ALA A 109 23.46 -27.32 1.64
CA ALA A 109 24.29 -26.93 2.78
C ALA A 109 25.80 -27.01 2.52
N GLY A 110 26.19 -27.40 1.29
CA GLY A 110 27.59 -27.64 0.91
C GLY A 110 28.08 -29.01 1.34
N ALA A 111 29.25 -29.45 0.82
CA ALA A 111 29.87 -30.72 1.16
C ALA A 111 30.48 -30.77 2.59
N GLY A 112 30.42 -29.67 3.35
CA GLY A 112 30.92 -29.52 4.70
C GLY A 112 29.88 -29.76 5.80
N MET A 113 30.17 -29.22 7.01
CA MET A 113 29.33 -29.36 8.21
C MET A 113 28.34 -28.17 8.41
N GLY A 114 28.05 -27.40 7.37
CA GLY A 114 27.15 -26.24 7.42
C GLY A 114 25.67 -26.62 7.56
N ILE A 115 24.87 -25.67 8.06
CA ILE A 115 23.39 -25.75 8.14
C ILE A 115 22.80 -24.74 7.18
N SER A 116 21.71 -25.11 6.52
CA SER A 116 20.93 -24.21 5.64
C SER A 116 19.48 -24.12 6.12
N ASP A 117 18.84 -23.00 5.88
CA ASP A 117 17.40 -22.78 6.18
C ASP A 117 16.48 -23.14 5.01
N LYS A 118 17.05 -23.59 3.88
CA LYS A 118 16.29 -24.04 2.71
C LYS A 118 15.67 -25.40 2.96
N LEU A 119 14.41 -25.54 2.57
CA LEU A 119 13.59 -26.72 2.82
C LEU A 119 13.82 -27.78 1.73
N ILE A 120 14.02 -29.02 2.17
CA ILE A 120 13.94 -30.21 1.31
C ILE A 120 12.57 -30.82 1.51
N SER A 121 11.79 -31.01 0.46
CA SER A 121 10.46 -31.65 0.51
C SER A 121 10.53 -33.02 -0.13
N LEU A 122 10.19 -34.06 0.64
CA LEU A 122 10.05 -35.44 0.20
C LEU A 122 8.57 -35.82 0.30
N GLU A 123 7.96 -36.15 -0.81
CA GLU A 123 6.59 -36.66 -0.86
C GLU A 123 6.61 -38.16 -1.08
N VAL A 124 5.91 -38.91 -0.23
CA VAL A 124 5.79 -40.38 -0.31
C VAL A 124 4.32 -40.73 -0.39
N THR A 125 3.92 -41.45 -1.43
CA THR A 125 2.57 -41.95 -1.65
C THR A 125 2.55 -43.47 -1.58
N SER A 126 1.78 -44.03 -0.64
CA SER A 126 1.64 -45.49 -0.48
C SER A 126 0.34 -45.87 0.23
N SER A 127 -0.14 -47.12 0.11
CA SER A 127 -1.29 -47.65 0.86
C SER A 127 -1.04 -47.74 2.35
N ASN A 128 0.23 -47.88 2.76
CA ASN A 128 0.65 -48.21 4.12
C ASN A 128 1.14 -47.01 4.94
N VAL A 129 1.10 -45.80 4.39
CA VAL A 129 1.49 -44.57 5.11
C VAL A 129 0.24 -43.80 5.58
N PRO A 130 0.29 -43.11 6.72
CA PRO A 130 -0.76 -42.19 7.13
C PRO A 130 -0.75 -40.91 6.27
N ASP A 131 -1.89 -40.19 6.22
CA ASP A 131 -1.92 -38.82 5.69
C ASP A 131 -1.34 -37.87 6.73
N LEU A 132 -0.03 -37.62 6.67
CA LEU A 132 0.70 -36.85 7.68
C LEU A 132 1.91 -36.14 7.05
N THR A 133 2.12 -34.90 7.44
CA THR A 133 3.34 -34.17 7.10
C THR A 133 4.19 -33.97 8.36
N LEU A 134 5.44 -34.39 8.28
CA LEU A 134 6.44 -34.23 9.33
C LEU A 134 7.55 -33.31 8.85
N ILE A 135 8.08 -32.43 9.71
CA ILE A 135 9.29 -31.67 9.40
C ILE A 135 10.36 -32.02 10.43
N ASP A 136 11.46 -32.57 9.92
CA ASP A 136 12.66 -32.80 10.69
C ASP A 136 13.58 -31.57 10.61
N LEU A 137 14.08 -31.14 11.76
CA LEU A 137 14.94 -29.97 11.90
C LEU A 137 16.34 -30.36 12.36
N PRO A 138 17.37 -29.57 11.99
CA PRO A 138 18.72 -29.76 12.51
C PRO A 138 18.76 -29.80 14.04
N GLY A 139 19.54 -30.71 14.58
CA GLY A 139 19.69 -30.87 16.04
C GLY A 139 20.23 -29.62 16.70
N ILE A 140 19.86 -29.43 17.98
CA ILE A 140 20.40 -28.35 18.81
C ILE A 140 21.84 -28.69 19.19
N THR A 141 22.77 -27.96 18.60
CA THR A 141 24.21 -28.08 18.96
C THR A 141 24.55 -27.03 20.01
N ARG A 142 25.23 -27.42 21.06
CA ARG A 142 25.71 -26.50 22.10
C ARG A 142 27.13 -26.01 21.83
N VAL A 143 27.95 -26.85 21.19
CA VAL A 143 29.35 -26.59 20.88
C VAL A 143 29.64 -26.94 19.44
N ALA A 144 30.33 -26.06 18.72
CA ALA A 144 30.80 -26.34 17.37
C ALA A 144 31.88 -27.45 17.41
N VAL A 145 31.78 -28.42 16.50
CA VAL A 145 32.83 -29.46 16.30
C VAL A 145 33.79 -28.97 15.21
N LYS A 146 34.90 -29.65 15.06
CA LYS A 146 35.88 -29.33 14.02
C LYS A 146 35.22 -29.18 12.65
N ASP A 147 35.54 -28.12 11.92
CA ASP A 147 35.01 -27.75 10.61
C ASP A 147 33.56 -27.22 10.62
N GLN A 148 32.99 -26.85 11.79
CA GLN A 148 31.71 -26.18 11.93
C GLN A 148 31.90 -24.68 12.23
N PRO A 149 30.98 -23.81 11.77
CA PRO A 149 30.96 -22.40 12.16
C PRO A 149 30.77 -22.25 13.67
N GLU A 150 31.51 -21.35 14.32
CA GLU A 150 31.42 -21.10 15.78
C GLU A 150 29.98 -20.77 16.23
N ASN A 151 29.18 -20.12 15.38
CA ASN A 151 27.82 -19.73 15.67
C ASN A 151 26.75 -20.75 15.25
N ILE A 152 27.12 -22.00 14.96
CA ILE A 152 26.20 -23.06 14.50
C ILE A 152 25.05 -23.29 15.47
N GLY A 153 25.28 -23.18 16.77
CA GLY A 153 24.24 -23.32 17.79
C GLY A 153 23.16 -22.25 17.71
N GLU A 154 23.55 -21.01 17.46
CA GLU A 154 22.60 -19.91 17.29
C GLU A 154 21.84 -20.01 15.96
N GLN A 155 22.50 -20.43 14.88
CA GLN A 155 21.89 -20.69 13.60
C GLN A 155 20.81 -21.77 13.73
N SER A 156 21.11 -22.89 14.37
CA SER A 156 20.17 -23.98 14.63
C SER A 156 18.97 -23.49 15.45
N LYS A 157 19.21 -22.77 16.56
CA LYS A 157 18.13 -22.22 17.39
C LYS A 157 17.22 -21.26 16.63
N ARG A 158 17.80 -20.36 15.85
CA ARG A 158 17.04 -19.42 15.01
C ARG A 158 16.20 -20.14 13.97
N LEU A 159 16.77 -21.15 13.32
CA LEU A 159 16.07 -21.99 12.35
C LEU A 159 14.89 -22.73 13.01
N ILE A 160 15.13 -23.42 14.12
CA ILE A 160 14.10 -24.12 14.88
C ILE A 160 12.98 -23.14 15.26
N LYS A 161 13.33 -21.97 15.82
CA LYS A 161 12.37 -20.97 16.26
C LYS A 161 11.46 -20.46 15.12
N LYS A 162 12.01 -20.34 13.88
CA LYS A 162 11.24 -19.97 12.67
C LYS A 162 10.06 -20.92 12.41
N PHE A 163 10.21 -22.19 12.76
CA PHE A 163 9.17 -23.20 12.55
C PHE A 163 8.26 -23.38 13.76
N ILE A 164 8.80 -23.51 14.98
CA ILE A 164 8.00 -23.79 16.19
C ILE A 164 7.10 -22.64 16.63
N THR A 165 7.38 -21.41 16.17
CA THR A 165 6.57 -20.22 16.49
C THR A 165 5.21 -20.23 15.77
N LYS A 166 5.12 -20.93 14.65
CA LYS A 166 3.87 -20.99 13.88
C LYS A 166 2.77 -21.67 14.68
N GLN A 167 1.62 -21.00 14.82
CA GLN A 167 0.52 -21.49 15.65
C GLN A 167 -0.17 -22.73 15.07
N GLU A 168 -0.08 -22.92 13.76
CA GLU A 168 -0.63 -24.06 13.03
C GLU A 168 0.21 -25.34 13.19
N THR A 169 1.31 -25.27 13.97
CA THR A 169 2.30 -26.34 14.12
C THR A 169 2.11 -27.08 15.45
N ILE A 170 2.08 -28.41 15.43
CA ILE A 170 2.27 -29.24 16.63
C ILE A 170 3.78 -29.48 16.84
N ASN A 171 4.30 -29.11 18.00
CA ASN A 171 5.69 -29.30 18.37
C ASN A 171 5.87 -30.70 18.98
N LEU A 172 6.65 -31.56 18.32
CA LEU A 172 7.02 -32.87 18.85
C LEU A 172 8.41 -32.79 19.49
N VAL A 173 8.47 -32.87 20.80
CA VAL A 173 9.71 -32.82 21.57
C VAL A 173 10.17 -34.25 21.90
N VAL A 174 11.26 -34.69 21.25
CA VAL A 174 11.79 -36.04 21.41
C VAL A 174 13.00 -36.02 22.33
N VAL A 175 12.93 -36.77 23.45
CA VAL A 175 13.94 -36.80 24.49
C VAL A 175 14.28 -38.26 24.84
N PRO A 176 15.57 -38.64 24.97
CA PRO A 176 15.96 -39.96 25.49
C PRO A 176 15.58 -40.11 26.98
N CYS A 177 15.11 -41.28 27.39
CA CYS A 177 14.70 -41.55 28.78
C CYS A 177 15.82 -41.46 29.81
N ASN A 178 17.08 -41.62 29.38
CA ASN A 178 18.27 -41.54 30.24
C ASN A 178 18.81 -40.12 30.41
N VAL A 179 18.06 -39.10 29.99
CA VAL A 179 18.40 -37.68 30.13
C VAL A 179 17.34 -37.01 30.97
N ASP A 180 17.75 -36.16 31.92
CA ASP A 180 16.81 -35.37 32.69
C ASP A 180 16.05 -34.41 31.78
N ILE A 181 14.70 -34.53 31.75
CA ILE A 181 13.84 -33.75 30.91
C ILE A 181 13.92 -32.24 31.18
N ALA A 182 14.16 -31.86 32.46
CA ALA A 182 14.29 -30.47 32.87
C ALA A 182 15.53 -29.78 32.29
N THR A 183 16.56 -30.54 31.91
CA THR A 183 17.78 -30.01 31.29
C THR A 183 17.73 -29.93 29.77
N THR A 184 16.60 -30.30 29.19
CA THR A 184 16.42 -30.42 27.73
C THR A 184 16.16 -29.08 27.07
N GLU A 185 17.10 -28.62 26.26
CA GLU A 185 16.98 -27.34 25.52
C GLU A 185 15.79 -27.32 24.57
N ALA A 186 15.46 -28.49 23.99
CA ALA A 186 14.31 -28.64 23.08
C ALA A 186 12.99 -28.32 23.77
N LEU A 187 12.78 -28.86 24.97
CA LEU A 187 11.57 -28.59 25.72
C LEU A 187 11.49 -27.13 26.17
N LYS A 188 12.63 -26.55 26.59
CA LYS A 188 12.72 -25.13 26.92
C LYS A 188 12.29 -24.25 25.73
N MET A 189 12.81 -24.50 24.54
CA MET A 189 12.46 -23.75 23.34
C MET A 189 10.99 -23.93 22.96
N ALA A 190 10.44 -25.14 23.13
CA ALA A 190 9.02 -25.38 22.86
C ALA A 190 8.11 -24.62 23.84
N LEU A 191 8.45 -24.61 25.14
CA LEU A 191 7.70 -23.86 26.17
C LEU A 191 7.85 -22.35 26.05
N GLU A 192 8.93 -21.82 25.48
CA GLU A 192 9.05 -20.39 25.17
C GLU A 192 7.98 -19.91 24.17
N VAL A 193 7.55 -20.76 23.23
CA VAL A 193 6.57 -20.43 22.18
C VAL A 193 5.18 -21.02 22.44
N ASP A 194 5.07 -21.93 23.39
CA ASP A 194 3.85 -22.61 23.82
C ASP A 194 3.89 -22.88 25.35
N PRO A 195 3.76 -21.82 26.16
CA PRO A 195 3.92 -21.93 27.63
C PRO A 195 2.99 -22.92 28.31
N ASN A 196 1.79 -23.11 27.76
CA ASN A 196 0.78 -24.02 28.31
C ASN A 196 0.88 -25.45 27.74
N GLY A 197 1.78 -25.70 26.78
CA GLY A 197 1.92 -27.00 26.13
C GLY A 197 0.65 -27.44 25.34
N GLU A 198 -0.14 -26.47 24.83
CA GLU A 198 -1.40 -26.77 24.11
C GLU A 198 -1.17 -27.44 22.76
N ARG A 199 -0.01 -27.18 22.16
CA ARG A 199 0.42 -27.75 20.88
C ARG A 199 1.77 -28.44 20.94
N THR A 200 2.28 -28.67 22.16
CA THR A 200 3.54 -29.37 22.40
C THR A 200 3.27 -30.78 22.92
N PHE A 201 3.86 -31.78 22.28
CA PHE A 201 3.74 -33.20 22.61
C PHE A 201 5.11 -33.79 22.91
N GLY A 202 5.26 -34.47 24.04
CA GLY A 202 6.52 -35.10 24.47
C GLY A 202 6.62 -36.56 24.03
N VAL A 203 7.76 -36.95 23.47
CA VAL A 203 8.08 -38.35 23.14
C VAL A 203 9.38 -38.77 23.82
N LEU A 204 9.27 -39.72 24.71
CA LEU A 204 10.45 -40.33 25.36
C LEU A 204 10.92 -41.52 24.54
N THR A 205 12.24 -41.62 24.32
CA THR A 205 12.85 -42.68 23.52
C THR A 205 13.91 -43.44 24.34
N LYS A 206 14.33 -44.60 23.85
CA LYS A 206 15.36 -45.44 24.47
C LYS A 206 15.08 -45.84 25.94
N PRO A 207 13.91 -46.39 26.23
CA PRO A 207 13.60 -46.89 27.57
C PRO A 207 14.55 -48.05 28.01
N ASP A 208 15.17 -48.69 27.06
CA ASP A 208 16.15 -49.76 27.26
C ASP A 208 17.50 -49.25 27.82
N LEU A 209 17.75 -47.93 27.83
CA LEU A 209 18.95 -47.31 28.39
C LEU A 209 18.70 -46.64 29.75
N VAL A 210 17.54 -46.87 30.37
CA VAL A 210 17.22 -46.35 31.71
C VAL A 210 17.95 -47.16 32.77
N ASP A 211 18.63 -46.46 33.67
CA ASP A 211 19.33 -47.09 34.79
C ASP A 211 18.33 -47.73 35.78
N LYS A 212 18.68 -48.91 36.32
CA LYS A 212 17.87 -49.59 37.30
C LYS A 212 17.63 -48.72 38.55
N GLY A 213 16.38 -48.43 38.84
CA GLY A 213 15.96 -47.55 39.92
C GLY A 213 15.55 -46.14 39.47
N SER A 214 15.76 -45.79 38.19
CA SER A 214 15.32 -44.50 37.62
C SER A 214 13.97 -44.62 36.87
N GLU A 215 13.36 -45.78 36.80
CA GLU A 215 12.13 -46.05 36.06
C GLU A 215 10.95 -45.24 36.60
N GLU A 216 10.86 -45.00 37.91
CA GLU A 216 9.79 -44.19 38.53
C GLU A 216 9.85 -42.72 38.06
N THR A 217 11.04 -42.19 37.88
CA THR A 217 11.23 -40.83 37.34
C THR A 217 10.66 -40.73 35.92
N VAL A 218 10.94 -41.70 35.06
CA VAL A 218 10.38 -41.78 33.71
C VAL A 218 8.85 -41.88 33.73
N LEU A 219 8.32 -42.68 34.65
CA LEU A 219 6.86 -42.81 34.84
C LEU A 219 6.21 -41.47 35.25
N SER A 220 6.83 -40.74 36.18
CA SER A 220 6.37 -39.42 36.61
C SER A 220 6.39 -38.39 35.47
N VAL A 221 7.37 -38.44 34.57
CA VAL A 221 7.35 -37.60 33.35
C VAL A 221 6.17 -37.94 32.45
N ILE A 222 5.95 -39.25 32.16
CA ILE A 222 4.89 -39.69 31.24
C ILE A 222 3.52 -39.44 31.85
N ASN A 223 3.40 -39.48 33.18
CA ASN A 223 2.16 -39.15 33.88
C ASN A 223 1.95 -37.63 33.99
N ASN A 224 2.86 -36.80 33.44
CA ASN A 224 2.71 -35.36 33.40
C ASN A 224 2.88 -34.67 34.78
N GLU A 225 3.64 -35.26 35.68
CA GLU A 225 3.83 -34.81 37.06
C GLU A 225 5.03 -33.85 37.22
N ILE A 226 6.04 -33.96 36.35
CA ILE A 226 7.29 -33.16 36.45
C ILE A 226 7.19 -31.87 35.63
N ILE A 227 6.88 -31.96 34.33
CA ILE A 227 6.67 -30.81 33.45
C ILE A 227 5.33 -31.04 32.73
N TYR A 228 4.38 -30.17 32.96
CA TYR A 228 3.05 -30.30 32.39
C TYR A 228 3.02 -29.91 30.92
N LEU A 229 2.49 -30.79 30.06
CA LEU A 229 2.12 -30.52 28.67
C LEU A 229 0.65 -30.90 28.50
N ASN A 230 -0.15 -30.01 27.91
CA ASN A 230 -1.60 -30.31 27.72
C ASN A 230 -1.79 -31.57 26.84
N LYS A 231 -0.93 -31.79 25.85
CA LYS A 231 -0.97 -32.98 24.99
C LYS A 231 -0.31 -34.20 25.62
N GLY A 232 0.44 -34.03 26.71
CA GLY A 232 1.07 -35.10 27.48
C GLY A 232 2.29 -35.71 26.80
N TYR A 233 2.62 -36.93 27.25
CA TYR A 233 3.82 -37.66 26.86
C TYR A 233 3.47 -39.07 26.37
N MET A 234 4.33 -39.61 25.50
CA MET A 234 4.37 -41.03 25.13
C MET A 234 5.80 -41.54 25.14
N ILE A 235 5.97 -42.86 25.25
CA ILE A 235 7.27 -43.54 25.26
C ILE A 235 7.35 -44.56 24.13
N VAL A 236 8.50 -44.62 23.45
CA VAL A 236 8.71 -45.53 22.32
C VAL A 236 10.09 -46.18 22.43
N ARG A 237 10.21 -47.41 22.01
CA ARG A 237 11.47 -48.13 21.87
C ARG A 237 11.86 -48.23 20.40
N CYS A 238 12.83 -47.42 20.01
CA CYS A 238 13.35 -47.46 18.66
C CYS A 238 14.47 -48.48 18.46
N ARG A 239 14.76 -48.88 17.21
CA ARG A 239 15.89 -49.75 16.89
C ARG A 239 17.22 -49.17 17.42
N GLY A 240 18.06 -50.00 18.02
CA GLY A 240 19.43 -49.67 18.35
C GLY A 240 20.34 -49.67 17.12
N GLN A 241 21.54 -49.09 17.22
CA GLN A 241 22.51 -49.09 16.13
C GLN A 241 22.88 -50.51 15.66
N GLN A 242 22.91 -51.48 16.57
CA GLN A 242 23.21 -52.87 16.22
C GLN A 242 22.07 -53.47 15.40
N GLU A 243 20.82 -53.26 15.81
CA GLU A 243 19.62 -53.77 15.08
C GLU A 243 19.51 -53.17 13.68
N ILE A 244 19.97 -51.92 13.47
CA ILE A 244 20.02 -51.29 12.14
C ILE A 244 21.14 -51.96 11.30
N LYS A 245 22.30 -52.25 11.86
CA LYS A 245 23.41 -52.96 11.16
C LYS A 245 23.02 -54.37 10.80
N ASP A 246 22.25 -55.01 11.65
CA ASP A 246 21.79 -56.38 11.46
C ASP A 246 20.55 -56.48 10.54
N HIS A 247 20.12 -55.33 9.96
CA HIS A 247 18.96 -55.25 9.06
C HIS A 247 17.68 -55.86 9.62
N VAL A 248 17.43 -55.72 10.93
CA VAL A 248 16.22 -56.23 11.60
C VAL A 248 14.99 -55.58 10.94
N SER A 249 14.06 -56.44 10.47
CA SER A 249 12.86 -55.97 9.80
C SER A 249 11.95 -55.13 10.72
N LEU A 250 11.12 -54.27 10.13
CA LEU A 250 10.25 -53.41 10.91
C LEU A 250 9.21 -54.19 11.72
N ASN A 251 8.60 -55.24 11.12
CA ASN A 251 7.65 -56.08 11.82
C ASN A 251 8.25 -56.75 13.07
N GLU A 252 9.49 -57.17 12.94
CA GLU A 252 10.26 -57.71 14.05
C GLU A 252 10.58 -56.66 15.11
N THR A 253 10.89 -55.43 14.68
CA THR A 253 11.12 -54.29 15.59
C THR A 253 9.88 -53.93 16.38
N VAL A 254 8.72 -53.81 15.73
CA VAL A 254 7.41 -53.54 16.38
C VAL A 254 7.08 -54.66 17.36
N LYS A 255 7.37 -55.91 16.98
CA LYS A 255 7.17 -57.03 17.88
C LYS A 255 8.11 -56.95 19.10
N LYS A 256 9.39 -56.71 18.91
CA LYS A 256 10.36 -56.51 19.99
C LYS A 256 10.00 -55.31 20.89
N GLU A 257 9.48 -54.23 20.34
CA GLU A 257 9.00 -53.10 21.11
C GLU A 257 7.80 -53.50 21.99
N ARG A 258 6.82 -54.23 21.43
CA ARG A 258 5.67 -54.71 22.17
C ARG A 258 6.11 -55.66 23.30
N ASP A 259 6.91 -56.68 22.98
CA ASP A 259 7.40 -57.66 23.97
C ASP A 259 8.17 -56.94 25.08
N PHE A 260 8.99 -55.93 24.77
CA PHE A 260 9.69 -55.12 25.76
C PHE A 260 8.72 -54.42 26.72
N PHE A 261 7.65 -53.78 26.25
CA PHE A 261 6.76 -53.05 27.12
C PHE A 261 5.83 -54.02 27.88
N GLU A 262 5.39 -55.13 27.30
CA GLU A 262 4.55 -56.15 27.98
C GLU A 262 5.31 -56.84 29.11
N ASP A 263 6.57 -57.17 28.91
CA ASP A 263 7.39 -57.93 29.90
C ASP A 263 8.05 -57.04 30.94
N HIS A 264 8.12 -55.70 30.75
CA HIS A 264 8.86 -54.80 31.65
C HIS A 264 8.10 -54.52 32.94
N PRO A 265 8.68 -54.77 34.12
CA PRO A 265 7.97 -54.70 35.42
C PRO A 265 7.33 -53.34 35.72
N HIS A 266 7.93 -52.23 35.24
CA HIS A 266 7.47 -50.88 35.51
C HIS A 266 6.73 -50.26 34.32
N PHE A 267 7.09 -50.59 33.07
CA PHE A 267 6.51 -49.94 31.89
C PHE A 267 5.31 -50.66 31.29
N SER A 268 4.95 -51.86 31.74
CA SER A 268 3.73 -52.60 31.30
C SER A 268 2.45 -51.81 31.52
N THR A 269 2.35 -51.05 32.62
CA THR A 269 1.24 -50.15 32.87
C THR A 269 1.04 -49.03 31.82
N LEU A 270 2.10 -48.61 31.17
CA LEU A 270 2.06 -47.62 30.09
C LEU A 270 1.53 -48.22 28.79
N TYR A 271 1.84 -49.50 28.54
CA TYR A 271 1.30 -50.25 27.42
C TYR A 271 -0.20 -50.40 27.54
N ASP A 272 -0.69 -50.79 28.70
CA ASP A 272 -2.13 -50.92 28.99
C ASP A 272 -2.89 -49.59 28.83
N LYS A 273 -2.27 -48.49 29.22
CA LYS A 273 -2.80 -47.13 29.07
C LYS A 273 -2.63 -46.53 27.65
N ARG A 274 -2.15 -47.30 26.69
CA ARG A 274 -1.84 -46.85 25.30
C ARG A 274 -0.91 -45.64 25.25
N LYS A 275 -0.03 -45.45 26.24
CA LYS A 275 0.99 -44.40 26.27
C LYS A 275 2.36 -44.89 25.78
N ALA A 276 2.44 -46.11 25.32
CA ALA A 276 3.66 -46.74 24.83
C ALA A 276 3.48 -47.24 23.39
N THR A 277 4.53 -47.45 22.68
CA THR A 277 4.71 -48.01 21.33
C THR A 277 4.52 -47.03 20.18
N ILE A 278 5.26 -47.28 19.10
CA ILE A 278 5.21 -46.50 17.88
C ILE A 278 3.83 -46.52 17.18
N PRO A 279 3.14 -47.64 17.06
CA PRO A 279 1.79 -47.67 16.48
C PRO A 279 0.78 -46.80 17.25
N ASN A 280 0.79 -46.85 18.59
CA ASN A 280 -0.07 -46.00 19.41
C ASN A 280 0.31 -44.51 19.30
N LEU A 281 1.60 -44.19 19.17
CA LEU A 281 2.06 -42.85 18.93
C LEU A 281 1.55 -42.31 17.58
N ALA A 282 1.62 -43.09 16.51
CA ALA A 282 1.12 -42.69 15.20
C ALA A 282 -0.41 -42.44 15.20
N GLU A 283 -1.16 -43.29 15.86
CA GLU A 283 -2.62 -43.13 16.05
C GLU A 283 -2.91 -41.83 16.83
N LYS A 284 -2.22 -41.61 17.94
CA LYS A 284 -2.36 -40.43 18.78
C LYS A 284 -2.00 -39.14 18.04
N LEU A 285 -0.91 -39.13 17.31
CA LEU A 285 -0.48 -37.96 16.53
C LEU A 285 -1.47 -37.63 15.42
N THR A 286 -2.02 -38.66 14.75
CA THR A 286 -3.06 -38.44 13.71
C THR A 286 -4.31 -37.81 14.29
N LEU A 287 -4.75 -38.31 15.46
CA LEU A 287 -5.93 -37.75 16.14
C LEU A 287 -5.72 -36.31 16.60
N GLU A 288 -4.56 -36.06 17.25
CA GLU A 288 -4.19 -34.71 17.70
C GLU A 288 -4.04 -33.71 16.53
N LEU A 289 -3.60 -34.21 15.36
CA LEU A 289 -3.53 -33.47 14.13
C LEU A 289 -4.91 -33.00 13.68
N VAL A 290 -5.88 -33.92 13.61
CA VAL A 290 -7.25 -33.57 13.20
C VAL A 290 -7.86 -32.53 14.14
N LEU A 291 -7.75 -32.76 15.46
CA LEU A 291 -8.25 -31.80 16.45
C LEU A 291 -7.59 -30.44 16.38
N HIS A 292 -6.29 -30.40 16.06
CA HIS A 292 -5.57 -29.14 15.91
C HIS A 292 -5.98 -28.38 14.63
N ILE A 293 -6.17 -29.11 13.52
CA ILE A 293 -6.71 -28.54 12.27
C ILE A 293 -8.09 -27.91 12.52
N GLU A 294 -9.01 -28.64 13.13
CA GLU A 294 -10.37 -28.15 13.45
C GLU A 294 -10.33 -26.87 14.29
N ARG A 295 -9.37 -26.75 15.20
CA ARG A 295 -9.18 -25.55 16.04
C ARG A 295 -8.60 -24.37 15.26
N CYS A 296 -7.68 -24.62 14.34
CA CYS A 296 -6.98 -23.57 13.58
C CYS A 296 -7.76 -23.07 12.36
N LEU A 297 -8.69 -23.86 11.81
CA LEU A 297 -9.48 -23.50 10.63
C LEU A 297 -10.21 -22.16 10.76
N PRO A 298 -10.93 -21.84 11.86
CA PRO A 298 -11.62 -20.56 12.00
C PRO A 298 -10.66 -19.36 12.00
N GLN A 299 -9.49 -19.50 12.62
CA GLN A 299 -8.47 -18.45 12.65
C GLN A 299 -7.86 -18.21 11.26
N LEU A 300 -7.68 -19.28 10.49
CA LEU A 300 -7.20 -19.18 9.11
C LEU A 300 -8.22 -18.48 8.22
N GLU A 301 -9.50 -18.81 8.39
CA GLU A 301 -10.60 -18.17 7.67
C GLU A 301 -10.62 -16.65 7.94
N GLU A 302 -10.52 -16.25 9.20
CA GLU A 302 -10.45 -14.85 9.59
C GLU A 302 -9.24 -14.13 8.98
N GLN A 303 -8.06 -14.76 9.00
CA GLN A 303 -6.85 -14.20 8.38
C GLN A 303 -7.01 -14.02 6.86
N ILE A 304 -7.65 -14.98 6.17
CA ILE A 304 -7.92 -14.87 4.73
C ILE A 304 -8.89 -13.74 4.45
N LEU A 305 -9.95 -13.60 5.25
CA LEU A 305 -10.94 -12.52 5.11
C LEU A 305 -10.27 -11.14 5.32
N MET A 306 -9.42 -10.99 6.34
CA MET A 306 -8.67 -9.75 6.55
C MET A 306 -7.77 -9.43 5.35
N LYS A 307 -7.01 -10.40 4.85
CA LYS A 307 -6.17 -10.21 3.67
C LYS A 307 -6.96 -9.90 2.40
N LEU A 308 -8.13 -10.49 2.23
CA LEU A 308 -9.03 -10.16 1.12
C LEU A 308 -9.52 -8.71 1.20
N ALA A 309 -9.87 -8.23 2.41
CA ALA A 309 -10.28 -6.84 2.62
C ALA A 309 -9.13 -5.85 2.33
N GLU A 310 -7.90 -6.16 2.76
CA GLU A 310 -6.72 -5.36 2.44
C GLU A 310 -6.47 -5.29 0.92
N ILE A 311 -6.50 -6.44 0.24
CA ILE A 311 -6.30 -6.51 -1.21
C ILE A 311 -7.42 -5.76 -1.94
N GLN A 312 -8.67 -5.88 -1.49
CA GLN A 312 -9.80 -5.16 -2.08
C GLN A 312 -9.59 -3.65 -1.97
N ALA A 313 -9.17 -3.14 -0.81
CA ALA A 313 -8.87 -1.73 -0.62
C ALA A 313 -7.70 -1.25 -1.52
N GLU A 314 -6.70 -2.09 -1.76
CA GLU A 314 -5.63 -1.78 -2.70
C GLU A 314 -6.11 -1.80 -4.15
N VAL A 315 -6.93 -2.77 -4.56
CA VAL A 315 -7.53 -2.84 -5.90
C VAL A 315 -8.40 -1.61 -6.16
N ASP A 316 -9.21 -1.19 -5.18
CA ASP A 316 -10.06 -0.01 -5.29
C ASP A 316 -9.23 1.27 -5.49
N ARG A 317 -8.04 1.35 -4.89
CA ARG A 317 -7.10 2.48 -5.07
C ARG A 317 -6.54 2.54 -6.49
N TYR A 318 -6.25 1.40 -7.13
CA TYR A 318 -5.74 1.34 -8.51
C TYR A 318 -6.86 1.36 -9.56
N GLY A 319 -8.11 1.15 -9.17
CA GLY A 319 -9.27 1.09 -10.05
C GLY A 319 -9.33 -0.18 -10.91
N SER A 320 -10.43 -0.31 -11.66
CA SER A 320 -10.70 -1.51 -12.47
C SER A 320 -9.80 -1.67 -13.71
N GLY A 321 -9.08 -0.60 -14.10
CA GLY A 321 -8.32 -0.57 -15.35
C GLY A 321 -9.18 -0.52 -16.62
N PRO A 322 -8.56 -0.40 -17.81
CA PRO A 322 -9.30 -0.38 -19.05
C PRO A 322 -9.87 -1.78 -19.37
N PRO A 323 -11.10 -1.87 -19.86
CA PRO A 323 -11.69 -3.12 -20.31
C PRO A 323 -10.89 -3.77 -21.46
N THR A 324 -11.02 -5.08 -21.61
CA THR A 324 -10.38 -5.82 -22.71
C THR A 324 -11.09 -5.63 -24.04
N GLU A 325 -12.41 -5.42 -24.02
CA GLU A 325 -13.24 -5.30 -25.23
C GLU A 325 -13.23 -3.87 -25.81
N PRO A 326 -13.04 -3.72 -27.14
CA PRO A 326 -12.94 -2.39 -27.77
C PRO A 326 -14.15 -1.49 -27.54
N GLU A 327 -15.36 -2.04 -27.57
CA GLU A 327 -16.59 -1.26 -27.33
C GLU A 327 -16.66 -0.73 -25.91
N GLN A 328 -16.31 -1.55 -24.92
CA GLN A 328 -16.28 -1.15 -23.52
C GLN A 328 -15.18 -0.13 -23.22
N ARG A 329 -14.08 -0.12 -23.98
CA ARG A 329 -13.02 0.89 -23.88
C ARG A 329 -13.52 2.29 -24.25
N ILE A 330 -14.39 2.38 -25.27
CA ILE A 330 -14.99 3.66 -25.65
C ILE A 330 -15.83 4.22 -24.49
N TYR A 331 -16.69 3.40 -23.90
CA TYR A 331 -17.48 3.79 -22.73
C TYR A 331 -16.60 4.21 -21.55
N PHE A 332 -15.60 3.41 -21.24
CA PHE A 332 -14.65 3.71 -20.16
C PHE A 332 -13.92 5.05 -20.38
N MET A 333 -13.45 5.32 -21.60
CA MET A 333 -12.83 6.59 -21.95
C MET A 333 -13.81 7.75 -21.84
N THR A 334 -15.04 7.55 -22.31
CA THR A 334 -16.12 8.54 -22.23
C THR A 334 -16.41 8.91 -20.78
N ASP A 335 -16.54 7.91 -19.90
CA ASP A 335 -16.78 8.13 -18.48
C ASP A 335 -15.63 8.91 -17.82
N LYS A 336 -14.38 8.53 -18.13
CA LYS A 336 -13.18 9.22 -17.60
C LYS A 336 -13.10 10.67 -18.05
N ILE A 337 -13.34 10.95 -19.34
CA ILE A 337 -13.33 12.30 -19.89
C ILE A 337 -14.49 13.13 -19.35
N THR A 338 -15.68 12.53 -19.24
CA THR A 338 -16.86 13.21 -18.71
C THR A 338 -16.66 13.57 -17.23
N ALA A 339 -16.13 12.65 -16.43
CA ALA A 339 -15.80 12.92 -15.03
C ALA A 339 -14.81 14.08 -14.89
N PHE A 340 -13.71 14.05 -15.65
CA PHE A 340 -12.69 15.11 -15.64
C PHE A 340 -13.26 16.47 -16.04
N THR A 341 -14.01 16.53 -17.13
CA THR A 341 -14.58 17.78 -17.64
C THR A 341 -15.68 18.33 -16.75
N GLN A 342 -16.47 17.47 -16.13
CA GLN A 342 -17.44 17.87 -15.12
C GLN A 342 -16.76 18.44 -13.87
N ASP A 343 -15.69 17.77 -13.39
CA ASP A 343 -14.90 18.29 -12.29
C ASP A 343 -14.26 19.65 -12.63
N ALA A 344 -13.81 19.85 -13.87
CA ALA A 344 -13.29 21.15 -14.32
C ALA A 344 -14.37 22.24 -14.29
N ILE A 345 -15.61 21.94 -14.70
CA ILE A 345 -16.74 22.86 -14.61
C ILE A 345 -17.09 23.15 -13.15
N ASN A 346 -17.22 22.12 -12.32
CA ASN A 346 -17.53 22.25 -10.90
C ASN A 346 -16.49 23.12 -10.17
N LEU A 347 -15.21 22.97 -10.52
CA LEU A 347 -14.12 23.82 -9.99
C LEU A 347 -14.38 25.31 -10.32
N THR A 348 -14.91 25.63 -11.49
CA THR A 348 -15.17 27.02 -11.89
C THR A 348 -16.44 27.62 -11.30
N THR A 349 -17.39 26.79 -10.91
CA THR A 349 -18.65 27.20 -10.24
C THR A 349 -18.53 27.22 -8.71
N GLY A 350 -17.54 26.55 -8.15
CA GLY A 350 -17.33 26.41 -6.70
C GLY A 350 -18.12 25.26 -6.10
N GLU A 351 -18.56 24.32 -6.93
CA GLU A 351 -19.18 23.07 -6.50
C GLU A 351 -18.14 22.05 -6.06
N GLU A 352 -18.56 21.00 -5.34
CA GLU A 352 -17.68 19.93 -4.91
C GLU A 352 -17.06 19.19 -6.09
N VAL A 353 -15.74 19.03 -6.04
CA VAL A 353 -14.96 18.25 -7.01
C VAL A 353 -14.79 16.85 -6.46
N LYS A 354 -15.31 15.84 -7.16
CA LYS A 354 -15.31 14.43 -6.69
C LYS A 354 -13.91 13.83 -6.59
N SER A 355 -13.00 14.27 -7.44
CA SER A 355 -11.64 13.72 -7.52
C SER A 355 -10.64 14.28 -6.51
N MET A 356 -10.97 15.40 -5.82
CA MET A 356 -10.05 16.07 -4.90
C MET A 356 -10.77 16.79 -3.75
N SER A 357 -10.35 16.54 -2.52
CA SER A 357 -10.99 17.09 -1.32
C SER A 357 -10.69 18.56 -1.01
N TYR A 358 -9.68 19.22 -1.62
CA TYR A 358 -9.19 20.54 -1.20
C TYR A 358 -8.64 21.44 -2.33
N ILE A 359 -9.34 21.59 -3.44
CA ILE A 359 -8.99 22.66 -4.38
C ILE A 359 -9.86 23.89 -4.10
N ASN A 360 -9.25 25.00 -3.69
CA ASN A 360 -9.93 26.26 -3.50
C ASN A 360 -9.35 27.36 -4.40
N ILE A 361 -9.67 27.29 -5.69
CA ILE A 361 -9.26 28.29 -6.68
C ILE A 361 -9.76 29.70 -6.29
N PHE A 362 -10.93 29.79 -5.63
CA PHE A 362 -11.53 31.07 -5.24
C PHE A 362 -10.74 31.81 -4.17
N SER A 363 -9.98 31.10 -3.32
CA SER A 363 -9.05 31.75 -2.39
C SER A 363 -7.92 32.49 -3.11
N GLY A 364 -7.34 31.85 -4.13
CA GLY A 364 -6.34 32.47 -5.00
C GLY A 364 -6.88 33.65 -5.78
N LEU A 365 -8.08 33.53 -6.37
CA LEU A 365 -8.76 34.61 -7.08
C LEU A 365 -9.04 35.80 -6.16
N ARG A 366 -9.56 35.55 -4.96
CA ARG A 366 -9.81 36.61 -3.96
C ARG A 366 -8.55 37.42 -3.65
N LYS A 367 -7.42 36.72 -3.47
CA LYS A 367 -6.12 37.36 -3.24
C LYS A 367 -5.73 38.27 -4.41
N GLN A 368 -5.85 37.79 -5.65
CA GLN A 368 -5.49 38.57 -6.84
C GLN A 368 -6.42 39.78 -7.06
N PHE A 369 -7.72 39.60 -6.82
CA PHE A 369 -8.66 40.72 -6.91
C PHE A 369 -8.49 41.74 -5.79
N SER A 370 -8.05 41.32 -4.61
CA SER A 370 -7.66 42.27 -3.55
C SER A 370 -6.43 43.09 -3.94
N LEU A 371 -5.45 42.47 -4.61
CA LEU A 371 -4.29 43.20 -5.14
C LEU A 371 -4.70 44.19 -6.24
N TRP A 372 -5.63 43.78 -7.13
CA TRP A 372 -6.19 44.69 -8.12
C TRP A 372 -6.86 45.91 -7.47
N LYS A 373 -7.62 45.72 -6.40
CA LYS A 373 -8.20 46.83 -5.64
C LYS A 373 -7.12 47.74 -5.08
N ASN A 374 -6.04 47.19 -4.51
CA ASN A 374 -4.93 47.97 -3.99
C ASN A 374 -4.24 48.78 -5.10
N ASP A 375 -4.11 48.21 -6.31
CA ASP A 375 -3.57 48.91 -7.48
C ASP A 375 -4.45 50.13 -7.84
N LEU A 376 -5.78 49.97 -7.85
CA LEU A 376 -6.74 51.05 -8.08
C LEU A 376 -6.64 52.14 -7.02
N ASP A 377 -6.60 51.76 -5.74
CA ASP A 377 -6.53 52.69 -4.60
C ASP A 377 -5.20 53.48 -4.61
N SER A 378 -4.09 52.82 -4.89
CA SER A 378 -2.75 53.43 -4.98
C SER A 378 -2.65 54.48 -6.07
N VAL A 379 -3.16 54.15 -7.28
CA VAL A 379 -3.20 55.09 -8.41
C VAL A 379 -4.15 56.23 -8.08
N GLY A 380 -5.28 56.01 -7.39
CA GLY A 380 -6.22 57.02 -6.97
C GLY A 380 -5.61 57.98 -5.96
N GLU A 381 -4.89 57.50 -4.95
CA GLU A 381 -4.16 58.36 -4.00
C GLU A 381 -3.09 59.21 -4.69
N THR A 382 -2.35 58.62 -5.61
CA THR A 382 -1.34 59.32 -6.38
C THR A 382 -1.99 60.40 -7.24
N PHE A 383 -3.10 60.13 -7.87
CA PHE A 383 -3.86 61.07 -8.67
C PHE A 383 -4.36 62.23 -7.81
N ASN A 384 -4.95 61.99 -6.67
CA ASN A 384 -5.44 63.02 -5.78
C ASN A 384 -4.34 63.98 -5.30
N LYS A 385 -3.13 63.45 -5.01
CA LYS A 385 -1.97 64.27 -4.63
C LYS A 385 -1.40 65.10 -5.78
N ARG A 386 -1.53 64.63 -7.02
CA ARG A 386 -1.01 65.27 -8.21
C ARG A 386 -1.97 66.32 -8.82
N ILE A 387 -3.27 66.13 -8.61
CA ILE A 387 -4.32 66.97 -9.20
C ILE A 387 -4.08 68.44 -8.94
N GLU A 388 -3.71 68.81 -7.69
CA GLU A 388 -3.46 70.18 -7.27
C GLU A 388 -2.24 70.76 -8.03
N LYS A 389 -1.15 70.00 -8.14
CA LYS A 389 0.03 70.44 -8.89
C LYS A 389 -0.23 70.60 -10.37
N GLU A 390 -1.01 69.69 -10.95
CA GLU A 390 -1.36 69.75 -12.37
C GLU A 390 -2.31 70.94 -12.65
N MET A 391 -3.16 71.25 -11.69
CA MET A 391 -4.03 72.42 -11.75
C MET A 391 -3.23 73.73 -11.70
N GLN A 392 -2.25 73.84 -10.80
CA GLN A 392 -1.36 75.01 -10.74
C GLN A 392 -0.55 75.16 -12.02
N ALA A 393 0.02 74.08 -12.53
CA ALA A 393 0.76 74.11 -13.80
C ALA A 393 -0.13 74.47 -15.00
N TYR A 394 -1.40 74.08 -14.98
CA TYR A 394 -2.36 74.47 -15.97
C TYR A 394 -2.68 75.98 -15.91
N GLU A 395 -2.85 76.52 -14.70
CA GLU A 395 -3.11 77.92 -14.50
C GLU A 395 -1.94 78.78 -15.04
N GLU A 396 -0.72 78.44 -14.71
CA GLU A 396 0.47 79.15 -15.20
C GLU A 396 0.63 79.10 -16.71
N LYS A 397 0.29 78.01 -17.37
CA LYS A 397 0.64 77.75 -18.77
C LYS A 397 -0.43 78.18 -19.77
N TYR A 398 -1.70 78.08 -19.41
CA TYR A 398 -2.79 78.17 -20.35
C TYR A 398 -3.80 79.25 -20.05
N ARG A 399 -3.80 79.82 -18.83
CA ARG A 399 -4.67 80.91 -18.47
C ARG A 399 -4.29 82.19 -19.21
N GLY A 400 -5.33 82.85 -19.73
CA GLY A 400 -5.17 84.06 -20.57
C GLY A 400 -5.62 83.86 -21.99
N ARG A 401 -5.95 82.64 -22.40
CA ARG A 401 -6.61 82.30 -23.68
C ARG A 401 -8.09 82.01 -23.53
N GLU A 402 -8.56 81.81 -22.30
CA GLU A 402 -9.92 81.39 -22.00
C GLU A 402 -10.69 82.54 -21.33
N LEU A 403 -11.99 82.50 -21.52
CA LEU A 403 -12.88 83.41 -20.80
C LEU A 403 -12.92 83.06 -19.31
N PRO A 404 -13.06 84.04 -18.40
CA PRO A 404 -13.26 83.75 -16.98
C PRO A 404 -14.38 82.72 -16.77
N SER A 405 -14.21 81.79 -15.83
CA SER A 405 -15.12 80.70 -15.51
C SER A 405 -15.38 79.68 -16.63
N PHE A 406 -14.59 79.64 -17.72
CA PHE A 406 -14.77 78.65 -18.77
C PHE A 406 -13.88 77.44 -18.53
N LEU A 407 -14.51 76.27 -18.30
CA LEU A 407 -13.80 75.02 -18.10
C LEU A 407 -13.30 74.43 -19.41
N ASN A 408 -11.98 74.23 -19.56
CA ASN A 408 -11.42 73.62 -20.75
C ASN A 408 -11.55 72.09 -20.75
N TYR A 409 -12.50 71.56 -21.54
CA TYR A 409 -12.74 70.13 -21.63
C TYR A 409 -11.50 69.33 -22.05
N LYS A 410 -10.67 69.89 -22.92
CA LYS A 410 -9.44 69.21 -23.40
C LYS A 410 -8.42 69.03 -22.27
N THR A 411 -8.29 69.97 -21.37
CA THR A 411 -7.43 69.86 -20.18
C THR A 411 -7.98 68.79 -19.23
N PHE A 412 -9.28 68.81 -18.96
CA PHE A 412 -9.94 67.75 -18.20
C PHE A 412 -9.63 66.36 -18.82
N GLU A 413 -9.78 66.23 -20.13
CA GLU A 413 -9.49 65.02 -20.87
C GLU A 413 -8.05 64.52 -20.69
N VAL A 414 -7.07 65.39 -20.82
CA VAL A 414 -5.63 65.06 -20.70
C VAL A 414 -5.29 64.59 -19.28
N ILE A 415 -5.76 65.32 -18.28
CA ILE A 415 -5.43 65.04 -16.89
C ILE A 415 -6.02 63.71 -16.43
N VAL A 416 -7.29 63.39 -16.78
CA VAL A 416 -7.94 62.16 -16.32
C VAL A 416 -7.47 60.90 -17.07
N LYS A 417 -6.99 61.02 -18.31
CA LYS A 417 -6.47 59.89 -19.09
C LYS A 417 -5.18 59.30 -18.51
N GLY A 418 -4.34 60.13 -17.89
CA GLY A 418 -3.05 59.70 -17.32
C GLY A 418 -3.17 58.56 -16.32
N PRO A 419 -3.89 58.76 -15.20
CA PRO A 419 -4.12 57.71 -14.18
C PRO A 419 -4.83 56.48 -14.73
N ILE A 420 -5.82 56.66 -15.63
CA ILE A 420 -6.55 55.51 -16.23
C ILE A 420 -5.58 54.65 -17.04
N LYS A 421 -4.68 55.22 -17.81
CA LYS A 421 -3.68 54.51 -18.59
C LYS A 421 -2.68 53.74 -17.70
N GLN A 422 -2.35 54.27 -16.50
CA GLN A 422 -1.46 53.61 -15.57
C GLN A 422 -2.04 52.30 -15.02
N LEU A 423 -3.36 52.12 -15.02
CA LEU A 423 -4.06 50.92 -14.54
C LEU A 423 -4.04 49.78 -15.56
N GLU A 424 -3.74 50.02 -16.84
CA GLU A 424 -3.79 48.99 -17.89
C GLU A 424 -2.81 47.86 -17.63
N GLU A 425 -1.52 48.13 -17.40
CA GLU A 425 -0.51 47.09 -17.19
C GLU A 425 -0.71 46.31 -15.87
N PRO A 426 -1.03 46.93 -14.73
CA PRO A 426 -1.44 46.21 -13.54
C PRO A 426 -2.60 45.21 -13.78
N ALA A 427 -3.63 45.58 -14.56
CA ALA A 427 -4.72 44.65 -14.90
C ALA A 427 -4.22 43.43 -15.69
N ILE A 428 -3.29 43.65 -16.65
CA ILE A 428 -2.69 42.55 -17.41
C ILE A 428 -1.79 41.65 -16.52
N VAL A 429 -1.09 42.21 -15.56
CA VAL A 429 -0.34 41.42 -14.56
C VAL A 429 -1.27 40.50 -13.77
N ARG A 430 -2.40 41.05 -13.27
CA ARG A 430 -3.39 40.23 -12.56
C ARG A 430 -3.99 39.12 -13.45
N LEU A 431 -4.27 39.41 -14.71
CA LEU A 431 -4.70 38.40 -15.69
C LEU A 431 -3.70 37.24 -15.78
N LYS A 432 -2.41 37.53 -15.96
CA LYS A 432 -1.38 36.49 -16.12
C LYS A 432 -1.22 35.63 -14.86
N GLU A 433 -1.24 36.24 -13.68
CA GLU A 433 -1.16 35.51 -12.41
C GLU A 433 -2.38 34.59 -12.20
N ILE A 434 -3.58 35.06 -12.56
CA ILE A 434 -4.80 34.23 -12.48
C ILE A 434 -4.77 33.13 -13.54
N SER A 435 -4.31 33.42 -14.75
CA SER A 435 -4.15 32.45 -15.84
C SER A 435 -3.24 31.28 -15.43
N ASP A 436 -2.10 31.59 -14.81
CA ASP A 436 -1.18 30.56 -14.29
C ASP A 436 -1.77 29.76 -13.12
N LEU A 437 -2.54 30.41 -12.25
CA LEU A 437 -3.26 29.73 -11.18
C LEU A 437 -4.26 28.72 -11.76
N VAL A 438 -5.09 29.13 -12.69
CA VAL A 438 -6.11 28.27 -13.34
C VAL A 438 -5.44 27.09 -14.04
N LYS A 439 -4.37 27.36 -14.81
CA LYS A 439 -3.57 26.30 -15.46
C LYS A 439 -3.09 25.27 -14.45
N LYS A 440 -2.51 25.72 -13.34
CA LYS A 440 -1.99 24.82 -12.29
C LYS A 440 -3.08 23.93 -11.74
N GLU A 441 -4.21 24.50 -11.38
CA GLU A 441 -5.34 23.75 -10.80
C GLU A 441 -5.95 22.76 -11.80
N PHE A 442 -6.10 23.14 -13.08
CA PHE A 442 -6.58 22.21 -14.12
C PHE A 442 -5.59 21.06 -14.41
N ILE A 443 -4.28 21.30 -14.34
CA ILE A 443 -3.27 20.24 -14.48
C ILE A 443 -3.34 19.28 -13.29
N GLN A 444 -3.49 19.77 -12.06
CA GLN A 444 -3.66 18.93 -10.88
C GLN A 444 -4.94 18.09 -10.99
N LEU A 445 -6.03 18.69 -11.48
CA LEU A 445 -7.28 18.00 -11.72
C LEU A 445 -7.12 16.87 -12.77
N ALA A 446 -6.38 17.12 -13.85
CA ALA A 446 -6.07 16.10 -14.85
C ALA A 446 -5.23 14.96 -14.26
N GLN A 447 -4.28 15.27 -13.39
CA GLN A 447 -3.45 14.26 -12.72
C GLN A 447 -4.27 13.35 -11.79
N SER A 448 -5.25 13.91 -11.07
CA SER A 448 -6.11 13.14 -10.17
C SER A 448 -7.19 12.32 -10.89
N ASN A 449 -7.67 12.79 -12.07
CA ASN A 449 -8.68 12.07 -12.85
C ASN A 449 -8.09 10.97 -13.74
N PHE A 450 -6.81 11.09 -14.14
CA PHE A 450 -6.14 10.14 -15.04
C PHE A 450 -4.98 9.40 -14.37
N PRO A 451 -5.11 8.88 -13.12
CA PRO A 451 -4.05 8.09 -12.52
C PRO A 451 -3.85 6.81 -13.34
N GLY A 452 -2.62 6.53 -13.71
CA GLY A 452 -2.27 5.33 -14.48
C GLY A 452 -2.41 5.44 -16.00
N PHE A 453 -2.91 6.57 -16.55
CA PHE A 453 -3.02 6.81 -17.99
C PHE A 453 -2.12 7.96 -18.45
N PRO A 454 -0.80 7.73 -18.60
CA PRO A 454 0.16 8.80 -18.87
C PRO A 454 -0.07 9.51 -20.21
N ASN A 455 -0.53 8.79 -21.23
CA ASN A 455 -0.81 9.37 -22.54
C ASN A 455 -2.03 10.31 -22.50
N LEU A 456 -3.10 9.87 -21.84
CA LEU A 456 -4.32 10.70 -21.68
C LEU A 456 -4.01 11.95 -20.84
N TYR A 457 -3.26 11.80 -19.75
CA TYR A 457 -2.80 12.93 -18.94
C TYR A 457 -1.95 13.91 -19.76
N LYS A 458 -0.99 13.42 -20.56
CA LYS A 458 -0.12 14.25 -21.41
C LYS A 458 -0.94 15.08 -22.40
N ILE A 459 -1.94 14.46 -23.04
CA ILE A 459 -2.81 15.17 -24.00
C ILE A 459 -3.66 16.20 -23.28
N ALA A 460 -4.30 15.85 -22.15
CA ALA A 460 -5.07 16.79 -21.35
C ALA A 460 -4.23 17.99 -20.93
N LYS A 461 -3.01 17.77 -20.45
CA LYS A 461 -2.05 18.83 -20.10
C LYS A 461 -1.73 19.73 -21.28
N THR A 462 -1.43 19.19 -22.45
CA THR A 462 -1.14 19.97 -23.66
C THR A 462 -2.36 20.83 -24.07
N LYS A 463 -3.57 20.26 -24.00
CA LYS A 463 -4.78 21.02 -24.30
C LYS A 463 -5.02 22.15 -23.30
N ILE A 464 -4.83 21.91 -22.01
CA ILE A 464 -4.93 22.93 -20.96
C ILE A 464 -3.94 24.08 -21.23
N GLU A 465 -2.70 23.77 -21.58
CA GLU A 465 -1.66 24.76 -21.89
C GLU A 465 -2.03 25.59 -23.14
N ASN A 466 -2.52 24.98 -24.19
CA ASN A 466 -2.96 25.66 -25.41
C ASN A 466 -4.17 26.56 -25.15
N ILE A 467 -5.18 26.06 -24.44
CA ILE A 467 -6.38 26.84 -24.07
C ILE A 467 -5.98 28.03 -23.21
N LYS A 468 -5.10 27.83 -22.23
CA LYS A 468 -4.54 28.91 -21.40
C LYS A 468 -3.95 30.01 -22.27
N GLN A 469 -3.10 29.68 -23.23
CA GLN A 469 -2.44 30.66 -24.08
C GLN A 469 -3.43 31.43 -24.95
N VAL A 470 -4.38 30.73 -25.57
CA VAL A 470 -5.40 31.35 -26.43
C VAL A 470 -6.30 32.26 -25.60
N LYS A 471 -6.85 31.77 -24.50
CA LYS A 471 -7.78 32.53 -23.66
C LYS A 471 -7.12 33.70 -22.94
N GLU A 472 -5.85 33.59 -22.55
CA GLU A 472 -5.07 34.69 -22.00
C GLU A 472 -4.91 35.81 -23.04
N SER A 473 -4.55 35.47 -24.28
CA SER A 473 -4.40 36.46 -25.36
C SER A 473 -5.73 37.14 -25.71
N GLU A 474 -6.84 36.37 -25.80
CA GLU A 474 -8.19 36.91 -26.03
C GLU A 474 -8.58 37.86 -24.90
N THR A 475 -8.35 37.46 -23.64
CA THR A 475 -8.71 38.25 -22.46
C THR A 475 -7.86 39.53 -22.38
N GLU A 476 -6.56 39.45 -22.68
CA GLU A 476 -5.66 40.62 -22.75
C GLU A 476 -6.19 41.62 -23.80
N SER A 477 -6.57 41.15 -24.99
CA SER A 477 -7.14 41.99 -26.02
C SER A 477 -8.46 42.67 -25.58
N MET A 478 -9.33 41.94 -24.86
CA MET A 478 -10.55 42.50 -24.29
C MET A 478 -10.29 43.57 -23.24
N LEU A 479 -9.36 43.31 -22.32
CA LEU A 479 -8.99 44.27 -21.27
C LEU A 479 -8.37 45.54 -21.90
N ARG A 480 -7.45 45.39 -22.84
CA ARG A 480 -6.86 46.54 -23.55
C ARG A 480 -7.94 47.33 -24.32
N THR A 481 -8.92 46.65 -24.89
CA THR A 481 -10.07 47.31 -25.52
C THR A 481 -10.93 48.06 -24.51
N GLN A 482 -11.15 47.50 -23.33
CA GLN A 482 -11.85 48.16 -22.23
C GLN A 482 -11.15 49.46 -21.81
N PHE A 483 -9.81 49.42 -21.62
CA PHE A 483 -9.04 50.60 -21.31
C PHE A 483 -9.07 51.65 -22.41
N LYS A 484 -9.05 51.25 -23.71
CA LYS A 484 -9.26 52.16 -24.84
C LYS A 484 -10.62 52.84 -24.81
N MET A 485 -11.69 52.09 -24.43
CA MET A 485 -13.03 52.67 -24.25
C MET A 485 -13.07 53.70 -23.11
N GLU A 486 -12.39 53.42 -21.99
CA GLU A 486 -12.30 54.40 -20.88
C GLU A 486 -11.56 55.69 -21.27
N MET A 487 -10.72 55.66 -22.27
CA MET A 487 -10.09 56.88 -22.85
C MET A 487 -11.07 57.77 -23.63
N MET A 488 -12.30 57.29 -23.93
CA MET A 488 -13.30 58.09 -24.61
C MET A 488 -14.01 59.09 -23.72
N ILE A 489 -13.84 59.02 -22.42
CA ILE A 489 -14.42 59.89 -21.40
C ILE A 489 -15.93 60.07 -21.60
N TYR A 490 -16.70 59.14 -21.12
CA TYR A 490 -18.15 59.17 -21.24
C TYR A 490 -18.80 58.51 -20.00
N THR A 491 -19.86 59.17 -19.51
CA THR A 491 -20.70 58.57 -18.48
C THR A 491 -22.14 59.16 -18.56
N GLN A 492 -23.13 58.31 -18.33
CA GLN A 492 -24.51 58.72 -18.07
C GLN A 492 -24.95 58.32 -16.64
N ASP A 493 -24.02 57.82 -15.86
CA ASP A 493 -24.30 57.39 -14.48
C ASP A 493 -24.68 58.62 -13.63
N SER A 494 -25.83 58.54 -12.96
CA SER A 494 -26.29 59.55 -12.00
C SER A 494 -25.32 59.78 -10.83
N MET A 495 -24.48 58.77 -10.53
CA MET A 495 -23.41 58.88 -9.53
C MET A 495 -22.45 60.04 -9.83
N TYR A 496 -22.24 60.41 -11.08
CA TYR A 496 -21.42 61.56 -11.44
C TYR A 496 -21.94 62.85 -10.82
N LYS A 497 -23.24 63.13 -10.96
CA LYS A 497 -23.88 64.30 -10.38
C LYS A 497 -23.94 64.24 -8.86
N ASN A 498 -24.21 63.05 -8.33
CA ASN A 498 -24.27 62.82 -6.88
C ASN A 498 -22.90 63.05 -6.21
N ASN A 499 -21.82 62.51 -6.80
CA ASN A 499 -20.46 62.73 -6.30
C ASN A 499 -20.07 64.21 -6.36
N LEU A 500 -20.41 64.93 -7.47
CA LEU A 500 -20.15 66.36 -7.55
C LEU A 500 -20.89 67.16 -6.43
N HIS A 501 -22.13 66.84 -6.15
CA HIS A 501 -22.91 67.47 -5.10
C HIS A 501 -22.33 67.18 -3.70
N MET A 502 -21.95 65.90 -3.45
CA MET A 502 -21.34 65.52 -2.18
C MET A 502 -20.00 66.20 -1.95
N LEU A 503 -19.13 66.27 -2.97
CA LEU A 503 -17.85 66.98 -2.87
C LEU A 503 -18.05 68.47 -2.56
N LYS A 504 -19.02 69.11 -3.17
CA LYS A 504 -19.35 70.49 -2.89
C LYS A 504 -19.82 70.73 -1.45
N ILE A 505 -20.67 69.84 -0.92
CA ILE A 505 -21.11 69.92 0.48
C ILE A 505 -19.96 69.73 1.43
N MET A 506 -19.06 68.78 1.19
CA MET A 506 -17.91 68.52 2.03
C MET A 506 -16.96 69.73 2.09
N GLU A 507 -16.69 70.35 0.95
CA GLU A 507 -15.86 71.57 0.88
C GLU A 507 -16.52 72.74 1.64
N GLU A 508 -17.82 72.95 1.47
CA GLU A 508 -18.56 73.95 2.21
C GLU A 508 -18.56 73.70 3.74
N GLU A 509 -18.58 72.44 4.18
CA GLU A 509 -18.49 72.05 5.59
C GLU A 509 -17.09 72.27 6.14
N GLU A 510 -16.04 71.89 5.37
CA GLU A 510 -14.63 72.14 5.77
C GLU A 510 -14.33 73.64 5.90
N GLU A 511 -14.88 74.45 4.97
CA GLU A 511 -14.73 75.90 5.07
C GLU A 511 -15.44 76.44 6.31
N ARG A 512 -16.66 75.97 6.61
CA ARG A 512 -17.39 76.37 7.84
C ARG A 512 -16.61 76.01 9.13
N GLN A 513 -15.93 74.88 9.11
CA GLN A 513 -15.11 74.46 10.24
C GLN A 513 -13.83 75.30 10.39
N LYS A 514 -13.21 75.73 9.29
CA LYS A 514 -11.98 76.55 9.27
C LYS A 514 -12.25 78.01 9.70
N PHE A 515 -13.40 78.58 9.34
CA PHE A 515 -13.65 80.00 9.54
C PHE A 515 -14.59 80.36 10.69
N GLY A 516 -15.09 79.37 11.48
CA GLY A 516 -16.00 79.66 12.62
C GLY A 516 -17.28 80.39 12.22
N VAL A 517 -18.38 80.16 12.95
CA VAL A 517 -19.75 80.66 12.66
C VAL A 517 -19.83 82.17 12.76
N ALA A 518 -19.28 82.98 11.89
CA ALA A 518 -19.56 84.42 11.85
C ALA A 518 -19.12 85.11 10.55
N CYS A 519 -19.77 84.86 9.45
CA CYS A 519 -19.84 85.87 8.37
C CYS A 519 -21.14 85.70 7.60
N PRO A 520 -21.98 86.76 7.46
CA PRO A 520 -23.21 86.72 6.69
C PRO A 520 -22.92 86.57 5.21
N PRO A 521 -23.82 85.87 4.41
CA PRO A 521 -23.61 85.48 3.02
C PRO A 521 -23.41 86.63 2.03
N SER A 522 -23.63 87.87 2.41
CA SER A 522 -23.62 89.06 1.52
C SER A 522 -22.23 89.71 1.30
N GLN A 523 -21.20 89.32 2.04
CA GLN A 523 -19.84 89.91 1.87
C GLN A 523 -18.82 88.95 1.22
N ARG A 524 -19.19 87.69 0.90
CA ARG A 524 -18.30 86.72 0.24
C ARG A 524 -18.18 86.83 -1.26
N LEU A 525 -18.91 87.78 -1.87
CA LEU A 525 -19.03 87.81 -3.33
C LEU A 525 -17.90 88.51 -4.09
N TYR A 526 -16.90 89.03 -3.40
CA TYR A 526 -15.86 89.85 -4.06
C TYR A 526 -14.39 89.49 -3.81
N ASP A 527 -14.08 88.44 -3.05
CA ASP A 527 -12.68 88.20 -2.65
C ASP A 527 -12.06 86.87 -3.08
N HIS A 528 -12.83 85.98 -3.68
CA HIS A 528 -12.22 84.88 -4.39
C HIS A 528 -11.99 85.26 -5.85
N SER A 529 -10.75 85.29 -6.28
CA SER A 529 -10.45 85.48 -7.70
C SER A 529 -11.23 84.45 -8.50
N ASP A 530 -11.90 84.88 -9.60
CA ASP A 530 -12.67 84.02 -10.53
C ASP A 530 -11.89 82.76 -10.97
N SER A 531 -10.60 82.73 -10.72
CA SER A 531 -9.66 81.68 -11.03
C SER A 531 -9.73 80.51 -10.07
N GLU A 532 -9.80 80.78 -8.76
CA GLU A 532 -9.75 79.76 -7.71
C GLU A 532 -11.01 78.90 -7.71
N GLY A 533 -12.16 79.49 -7.88
CA GLY A 533 -13.44 78.81 -8.01
C GLY A 533 -13.54 77.89 -9.24
N THR A 534 -12.92 78.31 -10.37
CA THR A 534 -12.89 77.52 -11.63
C THR A 534 -11.97 76.29 -11.49
N LEU A 535 -10.84 76.42 -10.82
CA LEU A 535 -9.92 75.32 -10.54
C LEU A 535 -10.49 74.28 -9.58
N GLU A 536 -11.17 74.75 -8.54
CA GLU A 536 -11.89 73.85 -7.61
C GLU A 536 -12.99 73.08 -8.33
N GLU A 537 -13.78 73.76 -9.17
CA GLU A 537 -14.80 73.11 -9.94
C GLU A 537 -14.25 72.03 -10.90
N LEU A 538 -13.13 72.33 -11.62
CA LEU A 538 -12.46 71.35 -12.48
C LEU A 538 -11.94 70.17 -11.64
N THR A 539 -11.37 70.42 -10.47
CA THR A 539 -10.92 69.41 -9.52
C THR A 539 -12.06 68.48 -9.09
N ARG A 540 -13.23 69.01 -8.75
CA ARG A 540 -14.42 68.23 -8.42
C ARG A 540 -14.86 67.34 -9.55
N HIS A 541 -14.88 67.89 -10.76
CA HIS A 541 -15.19 67.14 -11.97
C HIS A 541 -14.23 65.98 -12.22
N LEU A 542 -12.90 66.22 -12.08
CA LEU A 542 -11.85 65.22 -12.20
C LEU A 542 -11.99 64.09 -11.16
N LYS A 543 -12.13 64.46 -9.89
CA LYS A 543 -12.32 63.48 -8.78
C LYS A 543 -13.59 62.65 -8.99
N SER A 544 -14.71 63.29 -9.33
CA SER A 544 -16.01 62.62 -9.56
C SER A 544 -15.95 61.64 -10.70
N TYR A 545 -15.38 62.03 -11.85
CA TYR A 545 -15.27 61.14 -13.00
C TYR A 545 -14.30 59.96 -12.74
N TYR A 546 -13.14 60.24 -12.14
CA TYR A 546 -12.17 59.21 -11.82
C TYR A 546 -12.76 58.16 -10.84
N CYS A 547 -13.55 58.59 -9.86
CA CYS A 547 -14.27 57.70 -8.94
C CYS A 547 -15.20 56.73 -9.66
N ILE A 548 -15.88 57.18 -10.74
CA ILE A 548 -16.75 56.30 -11.53
C ILE A 548 -15.93 55.30 -12.35
N VAL A 549 -14.87 55.74 -12.99
CA VAL A 549 -13.99 54.87 -13.77
C VAL A 549 -13.38 53.78 -12.92
N THR A 550 -12.87 54.13 -11.72
CA THR A 550 -12.29 53.15 -10.80
C THR A 550 -13.34 52.14 -10.33
N LYS A 551 -14.58 52.54 -10.05
CA LYS A 551 -15.68 51.62 -9.73
C LYS A 551 -15.99 50.67 -10.86
N ARG A 552 -16.09 51.17 -12.11
CA ARG A 552 -16.31 50.32 -13.27
C ARG A 552 -15.19 49.30 -13.45
N LEU A 553 -13.93 49.76 -13.41
CA LEU A 553 -12.76 48.88 -13.56
C LEU A 553 -12.61 47.89 -12.39
N ALA A 554 -13.01 48.27 -11.16
CA ALA A 554 -13.01 47.39 -10.02
C ALA A 554 -13.85 46.13 -10.21
N ASP A 555 -14.96 46.23 -10.92
CA ASP A 555 -15.88 45.13 -11.19
C ASP A 555 -15.65 44.47 -12.56
N GLN A 556 -15.47 45.27 -13.62
CA GLN A 556 -15.36 44.74 -14.97
C GLN A 556 -14.09 43.92 -15.20
N VAL A 557 -12.93 44.37 -14.71
CA VAL A 557 -11.68 43.62 -14.88
C VAL A 557 -11.75 42.23 -14.23
N PRO A 558 -12.14 42.09 -12.95
CA PRO A 558 -12.40 40.79 -12.36
C PRO A 558 -13.43 39.94 -13.09
N MET A 559 -14.55 40.51 -13.55
CA MET A 559 -15.59 39.77 -14.26
C MET A 559 -15.11 39.22 -15.60
N VAL A 560 -14.40 40.03 -16.39
CA VAL A 560 -13.82 39.59 -17.67
C VAL A 560 -12.80 38.45 -17.44
N ILE A 561 -11.88 38.62 -16.49
CA ILE A 561 -10.88 37.61 -16.19
C ILE A 561 -11.58 36.32 -15.70
N ARG A 562 -12.52 36.43 -14.77
CA ARG A 562 -13.23 35.28 -14.23
C ARG A 562 -14.02 34.53 -15.31
N TYR A 563 -14.71 35.22 -16.16
CA TYR A 563 -15.49 34.61 -17.25
C TYR A 563 -14.58 33.88 -18.23
N MET A 564 -13.58 34.57 -18.76
CA MET A 564 -12.74 34.04 -19.83
C MET A 564 -11.77 32.95 -19.33
N MET A 565 -11.12 33.17 -18.18
CA MET A 565 -10.10 32.25 -17.68
C MET A 565 -10.66 31.05 -16.93
N LEU A 566 -11.86 31.16 -16.33
CA LEU A 566 -12.50 30.02 -15.67
C LEU A 566 -13.57 29.38 -16.54
N GLN A 567 -14.70 30.07 -16.74
CA GLN A 567 -15.88 29.45 -17.35
C GLN A 567 -15.64 29.08 -18.82
N GLU A 568 -15.14 30.02 -19.63
CA GLU A 568 -14.92 29.75 -21.05
C GLU A 568 -13.75 28.76 -21.26
N SER A 569 -12.71 28.82 -20.44
CA SER A 569 -11.63 27.84 -20.49
C SER A 569 -12.09 26.43 -20.14
N ALA A 570 -12.96 26.26 -19.14
CA ALA A 570 -13.52 24.95 -18.78
C ALA A 570 -14.44 24.42 -19.89
N ALA A 571 -15.29 25.28 -20.46
CA ALA A 571 -16.16 24.92 -21.59
C ALA A 571 -15.36 24.53 -22.83
N GLN A 572 -14.27 25.24 -23.13
CA GLN A 572 -13.39 24.90 -24.23
C GLN A 572 -12.66 23.57 -23.98
N LEU A 573 -12.17 23.36 -22.76
CA LEU A 573 -11.53 22.09 -22.35
C LEU A 573 -12.51 20.92 -22.52
N GLN A 574 -13.76 21.07 -22.11
CA GLN A 574 -14.78 20.05 -22.32
C GLN A 574 -14.97 19.72 -23.81
N ARG A 575 -15.13 20.74 -24.66
CA ARG A 575 -15.26 20.55 -26.11
C ARG A 575 -14.08 19.80 -26.72
N GLU A 576 -12.85 20.20 -26.36
CA GLU A 576 -11.64 19.59 -26.90
C GLU A 576 -11.37 18.18 -26.38
N MET A 577 -11.73 17.89 -25.13
CA MET A 577 -11.59 16.54 -24.57
C MET A 577 -12.62 15.57 -25.15
N ILE A 578 -13.87 16.02 -25.39
CA ILE A 578 -14.90 15.20 -26.04
C ILE A 578 -14.51 14.86 -27.49
N GLN A 579 -13.83 15.75 -28.20
CA GLN A 579 -13.33 15.46 -29.55
C GLN A 579 -12.37 14.26 -29.58
N LEU A 580 -11.62 14.00 -28.51
CA LEU A 580 -10.74 12.82 -28.45
C LEU A 580 -11.49 11.50 -28.51
N ILE A 581 -12.77 11.46 -28.10
CA ILE A 581 -13.61 10.26 -28.13
C ILE A 581 -14.01 9.93 -29.58
N GLN A 582 -14.08 10.92 -30.45
CA GLN A 582 -14.45 10.73 -31.86
C GLN A 582 -13.36 10.05 -32.67
N ASP A 583 -12.09 10.18 -32.25
CA ASP A 583 -10.93 9.56 -32.87
C ASP A 583 -10.70 8.12 -32.36
N ARG A 584 -11.52 7.19 -32.86
CA ARG A 584 -11.53 5.78 -32.43
C ARG A 584 -10.19 5.05 -32.60
N HIS A 585 -9.33 5.51 -33.51
CA HIS A 585 -8.05 4.85 -33.79
C HIS A 585 -7.00 5.07 -32.67
N ASN A 586 -7.14 6.12 -31.87
CA ASN A 586 -6.16 6.47 -30.83
C ASN A 586 -6.59 6.03 -29.42
N ILE A 587 -7.79 5.45 -29.25
CA ILE A 587 -8.31 5.09 -27.91
C ILE A 587 -7.41 4.09 -27.20
N ASP A 588 -6.90 3.10 -27.90
CA ASP A 588 -6.01 2.08 -27.32
C ASP A 588 -4.68 2.66 -26.84
N GLU A 589 -4.14 3.63 -27.56
CA GLU A 589 -2.92 4.31 -27.17
C GLU A 589 -3.15 5.28 -26.00
N LEU A 590 -4.30 5.96 -25.99
CA LEU A 590 -4.68 6.88 -24.91
C LEU A 590 -4.95 6.17 -23.60
N LEU A 591 -5.55 4.98 -23.66
CA LEU A 591 -5.84 4.14 -22.51
C LEU A 591 -4.69 3.17 -22.15
N LYS A 592 -3.52 3.31 -22.80
CA LYS A 592 -2.34 2.54 -22.42
C LYS A 592 -1.91 2.91 -21.02
N GLU A 593 -1.98 1.91 -20.14
CA GLU A 593 -1.62 2.09 -18.74
C GLU A 593 -0.12 2.13 -18.52
N ASP A 594 0.27 2.75 -17.42
CA ASP A 594 1.61 2.60 -16.88
C ASP A 594 1.85 1.11 -16.54
N HIS A 595 2.97 0.57 -17.04
CA HIS A 595 3.34 -0.84 -16.90
C HIS A 595 3.38 -1.28 -15.42
N ASP A 596 3.88 -0.44 -14.54
CA ASP A 596 4.01 -0.75 -13.11
C ASP A 596 2.64 -0.85 -12.44
N ILE A 597 1.70 0.02 -12.79
CA ILE A 597 0.33 0.03 -12.25
C ILE A 597 -0.44 -1.18 -12.77
N ALA A 598 -0.36 -1.45 -14.06
CA ALA A 598 -1.00 -2.61 -14.68
C ALA A 598 -0.48 -3.94 -14.08
N SER A 599 0.83 -4.06 -13.91
CA SER A 599 1.47 -5.24 -13.32
C SER A 599 1.05 -5.44 -11.87
N LYS A 600 1.06 -4.40 -11.04
CA LYS A 600 0.61 -4.45 -9.65
C LYS A 600 -0.84 -4.85 -9.54
N ARG A 601 -1.73 -4.25 -10.35
CA ARG A 601 -3.16 -4.60 -10.36
C ARG A 601 -3.39 -6.05 -10.76
N ASN A 602 -2.74 -6.54 -11.80
CA ASN A 602 -2.86 -7.93 -12.23
C ASN A 602 -2.38 -8.90 -11.16
N ASN A 603 -1.31 -8.57 -10.44
CA ASN A 603 -0.82 -9.35 -9.30
C ASN A 603 -1.86 -9.36 -8.16
N LEU A 604 -2.43 -8.20 -7.82
CA LEU A 604 -3.48 -8.10 -6.80
C LEU A 604 -4.72 -8.91 -7.16
N HIS A 605 -5.20 -8.84 -8.39
CA HIS A 605 -6.32 -9.67 -8.86
C HIS A 605 -6.00 -11.17 -8.82
N SER A 606 -4.78 -11.57 -9.19
CA SER A 606 -4.34 -12.96 -9.11
C SER A 606 -4.30 -13.44 -7.66
N ARG A 607 -3.83 -12.61 -6.73
CA ARG A 607 -3.85 -12.91 -5.29
C ARG A 607 -5.27 -12.98 -4.73
N GLN A 608 -6.12 -12.03 -5.08
CA GLN A 608 -7.54 -12.01 -4.69
C GLN A 608 -8.27 -13.27 -5.15
N LYS A 609 -8.10 -13.67 -6.40
CA LYS A 609 -8.68 -14.90 -6.95
C LYS A 609 -8.25 -16.14 -6.17
N ARG A 610 -6.94 -16.28 -5.90
CA ARG A 610 -6.39 -17.41 -5.13
C ARG A 610 -6.96 -17.48 -3.71
N LEU A 611 -7.03 -16.34 -3.00
CA LEU A 611 -7.58 -16.29 -1.64
C LEU A 611 -9.09 -16.58 -1.63
N THR A 612 -9.83 -16.10 -2.62
CA THR A 612 -11.27 -16.40 -2.77
C THR A 612 -11.52 -17.89 -3.04
N GLU A 613 -10.67 -18.51 -3.86
CA GLU A 613 -10.71 -19.96 -4.10
C GLU A 613 -10.38 -20.73 -2.81
N ALA A 614 -9.35 -20.31 -2.07
CA ALA A 614 -8.99 -20.91 -0.78
C ALA A 614 -10.16 -20.83 0.22
N LEU A 615 -10.84 -19.68 0.34
CA LEU A 615 -12.00 -19.52 1.19
C LEU A 615 -13.16 -20.46 0.81
N LYS A 616 -13.42 -20.62 -0.50
CA LYS A 616 -14.44 -21.58 -0.99
C LYS A 616 -14.11 -23.03 -0.66
N TYR A 617 -12.83 -23.39 -0.57
CA TYR A 617 -12.42 -24.71 -0.14
C TYR A 617 -12.60 -24.89 1.37
N LEU A 618 -12.22 -23.88 2.18
CA LEU A 618 -12.42 -23.91 3.62
C LEU A 618 -13.90 -24.04 4.00
N ALA A 619 -14.80 -23.36 3.31
CA ALA A 619 -16.24 -23.42 3.55
C ALA A 619 -16.89 -24.80 3.24
N LYS A 620 -16.15 -25.77 2.70
CA LYS A 620 -16.61 -27.15 2.43
C LYS A 620 -16.26 -28.12 3.57
N PHE A 621 -15.52 -27.68 4.56
CA PHE A 621 -15.11 -28.41 5.76
C PHE A 621 -15.89 -27.98 6.97
#